data_c7f66583b6e94f1e1762c860126a1fe2
#
_entry.id   c7f66583b6e94f1e1762c860126a1fe2
#
_cell.length_a   1.000
_cell.length_b   1.000
_cell.length_c   1.000
_cell.angle_alpha   90.00
_cell.angle_beta   90.00
_cell.angle_gamma   90.00
#
_symmetry.space_group_name_H-M   'P 1'
#
loop_
_entity.id
_entity.type
_entity.pdbx_description
1 polymer ?
#
loop_
_entity_poly.entity_id
_entity_poly.type
_entity_poly.pdbx_seq_one_letter_code
_entity_poly.pdbx_strand_id
1 'polypeptide(L)'
;PALSDIPAGYDPVQVEVLLPHTMLIPAELFDEEHATELLAANGMPLTADECAVCCGREEQYVAVAAISSEALRLVKEKLGDRIRFTTPLLRTPSKAVGTVWMCRRAELLYIKVYDGSSVLQLAEVVPAETDDDLVYFFERLNGCFPLAEFGLHITGDAPKAARKLLGK
;
A
#
# COMPACT_ATOMS: atom_id res chain seq x y z
N PRO A 1 -2.63 1.34 -19.82
CA PRO A 1 -2.14 0.61 -20.99
C PRO A 1 -2.28 -0.89 -20.74
N ALA A 2 -2.64 -1.67 -21.76
CA ALA A 2 -2.62 -3.11 -21.66
C ALA A 2 -1.17 -3.59 -21.50
N LEU A 3 -0.95 -4.73 -20.84
CA LEU A 3 0.40 -5.30 -20.68
C LEU A 3 1.11 -5.54 -22.03
N SER A 4 0.33 -5.75 -23.11
CA SER A 4 0.82 -5.89 -24.48
C SER A 4 1.45 -4.62 -25.06
N ASP A 5 1.14 -3.45 -24.50
CA ASP A 5 1.53 -2.14 -25.04
C ASP A 5 2.85 -1.64 -24.43
N ILE A 6 3.44 -2.42 -23.52
CA ILE A 6 4.71 -2.05 -22.87
C ILE A 6 5.88 -2.41 -23.81
N PRO A 7 6.64 -1.42 -24.31
CA PRO A 7 7.78 -1.69 -25.18
C PRO A 7 8.85 -2.56 -24.53
N ALA A 8 9.51 -3.40 -25.32
CA ALA A 8 10.55 -4.31 -24.84
C ALA A 8 11.79 -3.62 -24.25
N GLY A 9 12.01 -2.34 -24.58
CA GLY A 9 13.17 -1.56 -24.13
C GLY A 9 13.07 -0.99 -22.71
N TYR A 10 11.92 -1.15 -22.02
CA TYR A 10 11.78 -0.71 -20.62
C TYR A 10 12.27 -1.80 -19.68
N ASP A 11 13.29 -1.49 -18.87
CA ASP A 11 13.83 -2.35 -17.82
C ASP A 11 14.40 -1.49 -16.68
N PRO A 12 13.90 -1.60 -15.45
CA PRO A 12 12.75 -2.43 -15.04
C PRO A 12 11.39 -1.85 -15.43
N VAL A 13 10.38 -2.71 -15.47
CA VAL A 13 8.95 -2.33 -15.55
C VAL A 13 8.37 -2.36 -14.14
N GLN A 14 7.99 -1.18 -13.65
CA GLN A 14 7.35 -1.06 -12.35
C GLN A 14 5.85 -1.37 -12.45
N VAL A 15 5.40 -2.38 -11.71
CA VAL A 15 4.00 -2.81 -11.65
C VAL A 15 3.44 -2.45 -10.28
N GLU A 16 2.55 -1.45 -10.23
CA GLU A 16 1.87 -1.08 -8.99
C GLU A 16 0.70 -2.05 -8.73
N VAL A 17 0.75 -2.76 -7.61
CA VAL A 17 -0.32 -3.66 -7.16
C VAL A 17 -1.21 -2.94 -6.16
N LEU A 18 -2.53 -3.04 -6.38
CA LEU A 18 -3.56 -2.45 -5.53
C LEU A 18 -4.33 -3.60 -4.88
N LEU A 19 -3.86 -4.05 -3.72
CA LEU A 19 -4.33 -5.27 -3.07
C LEU A 19 -4.74 -4.96 -1.62
N PRO A 20 -5.89 -5.47 -1.16
CA PRO A 20 -6.37 -5.22 0.21
C PRO A 20 -5.49 -5.89 1.27
N HIS A 21 -5.05 -7.12 1.01
CA HIS A 21 -4.20 -7.87 1.92
C HIS A 21 -2.74 -7.51 1.66
N THR A 22 -2.33 -6.35 2.18
CA THR A 22 -0.97 -5.82 2.04
C THR A 22 -0.48 -5.29 3.38
N MET A 23 0.72 -5.69 3.79
CA MET A 23 1.39 -5.22 4.99
C MET A 23 2.79 -4.67 4.71
N LEU A 24 3.28 -3.79 5.57
CA LEU A 24 4.67 -3.32 5.57
C LEU A 24 5.47 -4.04 6.66
N ILE A 25 6.69 -4.41 6.31
CA ILE A 25 7.66 -5.03 7.23
C ILE A 25 8.96 -4.23 7.11
N PRO A 26 9.63 -3.87 8.22
CA PRO A 26 10.98 -3.31 8.15
C PRO A 26 11.91 -4.28 7.39
N ALA A 27 12.68 -3.74 6.43
CA ALA A 27 13.50 -4.58 5.55
C ALA A 27 14.52 -5.44 6.31
N GLU A 28 15.01 -4.95 7.45
CA GLU A 28 15.94 -5.65 8.34
C GLU A 28 15.32 -6.88 9.05
N LEU A 29 13.97 -6.94 9.13
CA LEU A 29 13.23 -8.05 9.77
C LEU A 29 12.56 -8.96 8.74
N PHE A 30 12.68 -8.61 7.46
CA PHE A 30 11.99 -9.34 6.40
C PHE A 30 12.78 -10.55 5.94
N ASP A 31 12.11 -11.71 5.94
CA ASP A 31 12.57 -12.94 5.33
C ASP A 31 11.55 -13.42 4.31
N GLU A 32 11.95 -13.52 3.05
CA GLU A 32 11.07 -13.89 1.94
C GLU A 32 10.52 -15.32 2.08
N GLU A 33 11.30 -16.25 2.66
CA GLU A 33 10.86 -17.63 2.85
C GLU A 33 9.66 -17.72 3.80
N HIS A 34 9.48 -16.73 4.68
CA HIS A 34 8.39 -16.65 5.66
C HIS A 34 7.28 -15.66 5.27
N ALA A 35 7.27 -15.15 4.04
CA ALA A 35 6.28 -14.15 3.61
C ALA A 35 4.82 -14.61 3.76
N THR A 36 4.55 -15.88 3.49
CA THR A 36 3.21 -16.48 3.63
C THR A 36 2.78 -16.58 5.08
N GLU A 37 3.68 -17.03 5.96
CA GLU A 37 3.44 -17.14 7.40
C GLU A 37 3.23 -15.76 8.03
N LEU A 38 3.95 -14.76 7.59
CA LEU A 38 3.79 -13.37 8.03
C LEU A 38 2.41 -12.81 7.68
N LEU A 39 1.93 -13.03 6.46
CA LEU A 39 0.55 -12.67 6.08
C LEU A 39 -0.47 -13.38 6.97
N ALA A 40 -0.35 -14.70 7.15
CA ALA A 40 -1.26 -15.48 7.95
C ALA A 40 -1.28 -15.04 9.43
N ALA A 41 -0.10 -14.77 10.02
CA ALA A 41 0.03 -14.29 11.40
C ALA A 41 -0.60 -12.91 11.62
N ASN A 42 -0.74 -12.11 10.55
CA ASN A 42 -1.41 -10.80 10.58
C ASN A 42 -2.88 -10.86 10.12
N GLY A 43 -3.50 -12.03 10.14
CA GLY A 43 -4.93 -12.20 9.83
C GLY A 43 -5.25 -12.15 8.34
N MET A 44 -4.25 -12.32 7.47
CA MET A 44 -4.36 -12.32 6.02
C MET A 44 -3.89 -13.67 5.43
N PRO A 45 -4.47 -14.82 5.83
CA PRO A 45 -4.07 -16.11 5.29
C PRO A 45 -4.35 -16.17 3.78
N LEU A 46 -3.42 -16.72 3.02
CA LEU A 46 -3.61 -16.93 1.59
C LEU A 46 -4.71 -17.99 1.35
N THR A 47 -5.52 -17.75 0.34
CA THR A 47 -6.42 -18.75 -0.22
C THR A 47 -5.65 -19.70 -1.17
N ALA A 48 -6.31 -20.80 -1.61
CA ALA A 48 -5.67 -21.76 -2.52
C ALA A 48 -5.24 -21.15 -3.87
N ASP A 49 -5.89 -20.06 -4.29
CA ASP A 49 -5.66 -19.39 -5.56
C ASP A 49 -4.72 -18.18 -5.43
N GLU A 50 -4.19 -17.93 -4.24
CA GLU A 50 -3.31 -16.79 -3.96
C GLU A 50 -1.88 -17.22 -3.67
N CYS A 51 -0.96 -16.28 -3.86
CA CYS A 51 0.43 -16.37 -3.46
C CYS A 51 0.92 -15.03 -2.91
N ALA A 52 1.99 -15.05 -2.13
CA ALA A 52 2.63 -13.84 -1.64
C ALA A 52 3.47 -13.18 -2.75
N VAL A 53 3.41 -11.87 -2.85
CA VAL A 53 4.32 -11.05 -3.66
C VAL A 53 5.01 -10.01 -2.78
N CYS A 54 6.32 -9.84 -3.00
CA CYS A 54 7.14 -8.89 -2.26
C CYS A 54 7.45 -7.67 -3.13
N CYS A 55 7.26 -6.48 -2.57
CA CYS A 55 7.46 -5.20 -3.23
C CYS A 55 8.53 -4.38 -2.46
N GLY A 56 9.34 -3.59 -3.17
CA GLY A 56 10.25 -2.61 -2.55
C GLY A 56 11.44 -3.23 -1.81
N ARG A 57 12.01 -4.31 -2.30
CA ARG A 57 13.12 -5.03 -1.63
C ARG A 57 14.38 -4.19 -1.35
N GLU A 58 14.53 -3.07 -2.03
CA GLU A 58 15.68 -2.18 -1.90
C GLU A 58 15.36 -0.96 -1.02
N GLU A 59 14.18 -0.93 -0.39
CA GLU A 59 13.70 0.17 0.41
C GLU A 59 13.83 -0.11 1.92
N GLN A 60 13.55 0.89 2.75
CA GLN A 60 13.52 0.75 4.22
C GLN A 60 12.46 -0.25 4.70
N TYR A 61 11.38 -0.39 3.92
CA TYR A 61 10.29 -1.33 4.18
C TYR A 61 10.09 -2.22 2.96
N VAL A 62 9.75 -3.46 3.21
CA VAL A 62 9.22 -4.39 2.21
C VAL A 62 7.72 -4.48 2.40
N ALA A 63 6.96 -4.34 1.32
CA ALA A 63 5.55 -4.65 1.35
C ALA A 63 5.33 -6.09 0.90
N VAL A 64 4.57 -6.85 1.68
CA VAL A 64 4.11 -8.19 1.32
C VAL A 64 2.62 -8.14 1.06
N ALA A 65 2.17 -8.69 -0.06
CA ALA A 65 0.78 -8.68 -0.46
C ALA A 65 0.31 -10.04 -0.97
N ALA A 66 -0.97 -10.36 -0.75
CA ALA A 66 -1.61 -11.51 -1.35
C ALA A 66 -2.12 -11.16 -2.76
N ILE A 67 -1.68 -11.91 -3.77
CA ILE A 67 -2.08 -11.74 -5.17
C ILE A 67 -2.62 -13.05 -5.74
N SER A 68 -3.58 -12.97 -6.67
CA SER A 68 -4.00 -14.14 -7.44
C SER A 68 -2.81 -14.77 -8.17
N SER A 69 -2.62 -16.07 -7.99
CA SER A 69 -1.56 -16.85 -8.65
C SER A 69 -1.65 -16.75 -10.17
N GLU A 70 -2.87 -16.72 -10.71
CA GLU A 70 -3.11 -16.54 -12.14
C GLU A 70 -2.70 -15.15 -12.61
N ALA A 71 -3.07 -14.09 -11.87
CA ALA A 71 -2.68 -12.72 -12.21
C ALA A 71 -1.16 -12.57 -12.21
N LEU A 72 -0.48 -13.12 -11.20
CA LEU A 72 0.98 -13.12 -11.13
C LEU A 72 1.61 -13.86 -12.32
N ARG A 73 1.07 -15.04 -12.68
CA ARG A 73 1.52 -15.83 -13.84
C ARG A 73 1.41 -15.02 -15.13
N LEU A 74 0.24 -14.40 -15.38
CA LEU A 74 0.01 -13.59 -16.58
C LEU A 74 0.96 -12.40 -16.68
N VAL A 75 1.22 -11.71 -15.58
CA VAL A 75 2.17 -10.59 -15.55
C VAL A 75 3.59 -11.07 -15.81
N LYS A 76 4.02 -12.18 -15.18
CA LYS A 76 5.34 -12.77 -15.40
C LYS A 76 5.54 -13.29 -16.82
N GLU A 77 4.52 -13.91 -17.43
CA GLU A 77 4.58 -14.36 -18.82
C GLU A 77 4.79 -13.22 -19.82
N LYS A 78 4.21 -12.04 -19.53
CA LYS A 78 4.30 -10.87 -20.41
C LYS A 78 5.57 -10.05 -20.22
N LEU A 79 6.04 -9.90 -18.99
CA LEU A 79 7.11 -8.97 -18.62
C LEU A 79 8.42 -9.66 -18.22
N GLY A 80 8.37 -10.96 -17.89
CA GLY A 80 9.56 -11.72 -17.47
C GLY A 80 10.20 -11.16 -16.21
N ASP A 81 11.53 -11.22 -16.11
CA ASP A 81 12.32 -10.78 -14.97
C ASP A 81 12.46 -9.25 -14.84
N ARG A 82 11.94 -8.51 -15.82
CA ARG A 82 11.94 -7.03 -15.82
C ARG A 82 11.00 -6.42 -14.77
N ILE A 83 10.17 -7.23 -14.12
CA ILE A 83 9.15 -6.77 -13.19
C ILE A 83 9.78 -6.30 -11.88
N ARG A 84 9.31 -5.13 -11.42
CA ARG A 84 9.47 -4.67 -10.04
C ARG A 84 8.10 -4.31 -9.50
N PHE A 85 7.63 -5.08 -8.52
CA PHE A 85 6.35 -4.80 -7.88
C PHE A 85 6.48 -3.64 -6.89
N THR A 86 5.47 -2.79 -6.87
CA THR A 86 5.32 -1.70 -5.90
C THR A 86 3.86 -1.60 -5.44
N THR A 87 3.63 -0.85 -4.37
CA THR A 87 2.30 -0.58 -3.82
C THR A 87 2.25 0.84 -3.27
N PRO A 88 1.07 1.48 -3.20
CA PRO A 88 0.96 2.79 -2.56
C PRO A 88 1.51 2.86 -1.15
N LEU A 89 1.49 1.77 -0.37
CA LEU A 89 2.08 1.75 0.98
C LEU A 89 3.59 2.05 1.02
N LEU A 90 4.33 1.78 -0.04
CA LEU A 90 5.78 2.08 -0.12
C LEU A 90 6.06 3.57 -0.34
N ARG A 91 5.08 4.34 -0.83
CA ARG A 91 5.27 5.78 -1.05
C ARG A 91 5.44 6.51 0.28
N THR A 92 6.51 7.27 0.41
CA THR A 92 6.77 8.10 1.59
C THR A 92 6.37 9.55 1.32
N PRO A 93 5.62 10.21 2.23
CA PRO A 93 5.33 11.63 2.08
C PRO A 93 6.63 12.44 2.19
N SER A 94 6.68 13.58 1.46
CA SER A 94 7.84 14.48 1.49
C SER A 94 8.15 15.07 2.86
N LYS A 95 7.14 15.11 3.73
CA LYS A 95 7.26 15.46 5.16
C LYS A 95 6.51 14.39 5.94
N ALA A 96 7.25 13.61 6.72
CA ALA A 96 6.68 12.53 7.53
C ALA A 96 6.39 12.94 8.98
N VAL A 97 7.01 14.04 9.47
CA VAL A 97 6.87 14.48 10.86
C VAL A 97 5.42 14.81 11.20
N GLY A 98 4.83 14.10 12.18
CA GLY A 98 3.46 14.33 12.61
C GLY A 98 2.47 14.32 11.45
N THR A 99 2.49 13.27 10.64
CA THR A 99 1.72 13.24 9.38
C THR A 99 0.83 12.00 9.28
N VAL A 100 -0.43 12.24 8.91
CA VAL A 100 -1.31 11.21 8.37
C VAL A 100 -1.22 11.26 6.86
N TRP A 101 -0.78 10.18 6.24
CA TRP A 101 -0.77 10.01 4.80
C TRP A 101 -1.89 9.04 4.39
N MET A 102 -2.71 9.45 3.43
CA MET A 102 -3.83 8.67 2.91
C MET A 102 -3.76 8.65 1.37
N CYS A 103 -3.95 7.49 0.79
CA CYS A 103 -4.01 7.32 -0.66
C CYS A 103 -5.21 6.44 -1.03
N ARG A 104 -6.24 7.03 -1.63
CA ARG A 104 -7.40 6.27 -2.13
C ARG A 104 -7.16 5.86 -3.57
N ARG A 105 -7.20 4.55 -3.84
CA ARG A 105 -7.03 3.98 -5.18
C ARG A 105 -7.85 2.69 -5.31
N ALA A 106 -8.61 2.58 -6.39
CA ALA A 106 -9.35 1.36 -6.73
C ALA A 106 -10.16 0.79 -5.56
N GLU A 107 -10.97 1.65 -4.89
CA GLU A 107 -11.83 1.28 -3.75
C GLU A 107 -11.07 0.85 -2.49
N LEU A 108 -9.76 1.08 -2.45
CA LEU A 108 -8.91 0.86 -1.30
C LEU A 108 -8.37 2.19 -0.76
N LEU A 109 -8.23 2.25 0.55
CA LEU A 109 -7.58 3.35 1.26
C LEU A 109 -6.30 2.82 1.91
N TYR A 110 -5.17 3.31 1.45
CA TYR A 110 -3.86 3.08 2.02
C TYR A 110 -3.58 4.17 3.03
N ILE A 111 -3.27 3.79 4.26
CA ILE A 111 -3.11 4.71 5.39
C ILE A 111 -1.74 4.52 6.00
N LYS A 112 -1.04 5.63 6.27
CA LYS A 112 0.15 5.64 7.13
C LYS A 112 0.06 6.79 8.13
N VAL A 113 0.49 6.53 9.35
CA VAL A 113 0.60 7.54 10.40
C VAL A 113 2.03 7.59 10.88
N TYR A 114 2.60 8.78 10.85
CA TYR A 114 3.95 9.05 11.34
C TYR A 114 3.88 10.00 12.56
N ASP A 115 4.62 9.68 13.59
CA ASP A 115 4.70 10.54 14.78
C ASP A 115 5.56 11.79 14.57
N GLY A 116 5.71 12.59 15.66
CA GLY A 116 6.51 13.80 15.66
C GLY A 116 8.01 13.59 15.41
N SER A 117 8.49 12.34 15.43
CA SER A 117 9.86 11.94 15.12
C SER A 117 10.00 11.28 13.74
N SER A 118 8.94 11.31 12.92
CA SER A 118 8.86 10.64 11.62
C SER A 118 8.91 9.09 11.70
N VAL A 119 8.64 8.52 12.87
CA VAL A 119 8.54 7.07 13.02
C VAL A 119 7.17 6.61 12.56
N LEU A 120 7.13 5.58 11.71
CA LEU A 120 5.89 4.97 11.23
C LEU A 120 5.19 4.23 12.39
N GLN A 121 3.99 4.70 12.76
CA GLN A 121 3.18 4.14 13.85
C GLN A 121 2.07 3.21 13.34
N LEU A 122 1.60 3.45 12.12
CA LEU A 122 0.55 2.67 11.49
C LEU A 122 0.78 2.59 9.99
N ALA A 123 0.57 1.40 9.41
CA ALA A 123 0.46 1.19 7.97
C ALA A 123 -0.62 0.15 7.71
N GLU A 124 -1.72 0.56 7.08
CA GLU A 124 -2.88 -0.30 6.81
C GLU A 124 -3.43 -0.08 5.42
N VAL A 125 -4.10 -1.11 4.89
CA VAL A 125 -4.95 -1.03 3.71
C VAL A 125 -6.34 -1.47 4.10
N VAL A 126 -7.33 -0.63 3.82
CA VAL A 126 -8.74 -0.90 4.14
C VAL A 126 -9.64 -0.66 2.94
N PRO A 127 -10.76 -1.37 2.79
CA PRO A 127 -11.76 -1.05 1.80
C PRO A 127 -12.32 0.36 2.02
N ALA A 128 -12.48 1.15 0.95
CA ALA A 128 -13.07 2.50 1.01
C ALA A 128 -13.73 2.82 -0.34
N GLU A 129 -14.86 2.17 -0.58
CA GLU A 129 -15.63 2.29 -1.81
C GLU A 129 -16.34 3.64 -1.90
N THR A 130 -16.78 4.16 -0.75
CA THR A 130 -17.56 5.38 -0.62
C THR A 130 -16.79 6.52 0.06
N ASP A 131 -17.36 7.72 -0.01
CA ASP A 131 -16.84 8.86 0.74
C ASP A 131 -17.09 8.72 2.25
N ASP A 132 -18.17 8.02 2.64
CA ASP A 132 -18.46 7.74 4.03
C ASP A 132 -17.42 6.80 4.67
N ASP A 133 -16.89 5.84 3.91
CA ASP A 133 -15.79 4.99 4.37
C ASP A 133 -14.54 5.81 4.67
N LEU A 134 -14.22 6.78 3.80
CA LEU A 134 -13.08 7.67 4.03
C LEU A 134 -13.23 8.47 5.34
N VAL A 135 -14.42 9.03 5.57
CA VAL A 135 -14.74 9.76 6.81
C VAL A 135 -14.65 8.82 8.02
N TYR A 136 -15.24 7.64 7.92
CA TYR A 136 -15.23 6.64 8.99
C TYR A 136 -13.80 6.26 9.42
N PHE A 137 -12.93 5.94 8.47
CA PHE A 137 -11.55 5.59 8.80
C PHE A 137 -10.76 6.77 9.34
N PHE A 138 -10.99 7.98 8.83
CA PHE A 138 -10.37 9.18 9.37
C PHE A 138 -10.78 9.44 10.83
N GLU A 139 -12.06 9.31 11.14
CA GLU A 139 -12.56 9.46 12.53
C GLU A 139 -12.03 8.37 13.46
N ARG A 140 -11.90 7.14 12.98
CA ARG A 140 -11.22 6.06 13.74
C ARG A 140 -9.78 6.41 14.08
N LEU A 141 -9.04 6.95 13.11
CA LEU A 141 -7.67 7.41 13.35
C LEU A 141 -7.64 8.54 14.39
N ASN A 142 -8.61 9.47 14.32
CA ASN A 142 -8.72 10.57 15.28
C ASN A 142 -8.98 10.09 16.73
N GLY A 143 -9.59 8.92 16.88
CA GLY A 143 -9.74 8.26 18.18
C GLY A 143 -8.45 7.63 18.73
N CYS A 144 -7.47 7.36 17.86
CA CYS A 144 -6.20 6.69 18.23
C CYS A 144 -5.01 7.66 18.28
N PHE A 145 -5.04 8.73 17.49
CA PHE A 145 -3.95 9.69 17.32
C PHE A 145 -4.46 11.13 17.48
N PRO A 146 -3.66 12.08 17.99
CA PRO A 146 -4.05 13.48 18.11
C PRO A 146 -4.01 14.21 16.75
N LEU A 147 -4.93 13.85 15.83
CA LEU A 147 -4.90 14.31 14.44
C LEU A 147 -5.04 15.83 14.29
N ALA A 148 -5.48 16.54 15.31
CA ALA A 148 -5.50 18.01 15.31
C ALA A 148 -4.09 18.62 15.19
N GLU A 149 -3.07 17.90 15.64
CA GLU A 149 -1.66 18.30 15.63
C GLU A 149 -0.91 17.76 14.39
N PHE A 150 -1.55 16.87 13.61
CA PHE A 150 -0.93 16.19 12.50
C PHE A 150 -1.23 16.87 11.17
N GLY A 151 -0.24 16.92 10.30
CA GLY A 151 -0.43 17.25 8.89
C GLY A 151 -1.21 16.14 8.16
N LEU A 152 -2.15 16.52 7.30
CA LEU A 152 -2.88 15.57 6.46
C LEU A 152 -2.38 15.65 5.02
N HIS A 153 -1.86 14.53 4.51
CA HIS A 153 -1.41 14.38 3.14
C HIS A 153 -2.28 13.37 2.40
N ILE A 154 -3.10 13.84 1.46
CA ILE A 154 -4.01 12.99 0.67
C ILE A 154 -3.54 12.93 -0.78
N THR A 155 -3.50 11.72 -1.31
CA THR A 155 -3.15 11.40 -2.71
C THR A 155 -4.13 10.40 -3.32
N GLY A 156 -3.91 10.02 -4.57
CA GLY A 156 -4.74 9.02 -5.26
C GLY A 156 -5.92 9.63 -5.99
N ASP A 157 -7.08 8.97 -5.90
CA ASP A 157 -8.27 9.37 -6.62
C ASP A 157 -8.96 10.55 -5.93
N ALA A 158 -9.30 11.60 -6.70
CA ALA A 158 -9.98 12.81 -6.25
C ALA A 158 -9.43 13.45 -4.94
N PRO A 159 -8.12 13.69 -4.77
CA PRO A 159 -7.54 14.09 -3.49
C PRO A 159 -8.05 15.44 -2.97
N LYS A 160 -8.44 16.36 -3.87
CA LYS A 160 -9.03 17.65 -3.48
C LYS A 160 -10.43 17.50 -2.89
N ALA A 161 -11.25 16.60 -3.43
CA ALA A 161 -12.59 16.30 -2.92
C ALA A 161 -12.48 15.62 -1.54
N ALA A 162 -11.59 14.62 -1.41
CA ALA A 162 -11.31 13.95 -0.16
C ALA A 162 -10.85 14.91 0.94
N ARG A 163 -9.93 15.84 0.64
CA ARG A 163 -9.48 16.86 1.59
C ARG A 163 -10.62 17.77 2.05
N LYS A 164 -11.46 18.24 1.12
CA LYS A 164 -12.63 19.07 1.43
C LYS A 164 -13.62 18.33 2.33
N LEU A 165 -13.84 17.04 2.07
CA LEU A 165 -14.74 16.18 2.84
C LEU A 165 -14.28 16.04 4.29
N LEU A 166 -12.98 15.89 4.52
CA LEU A 166 -12.38 15.76 5.86
C LEU A 166 -12.21 17.12 6.58
N GLY A 167 -12.66 18.22 6.01
CA GLY A 167 -12.59 19.55 6.63
C GLY A 167 -11.18 20.10 6.80
N LYS A 168 -10.24 19.68 5.95
CA LYS A 168 -8.79 20.01 6.03
C LYS A 168 -8.30 20.78 4.79
#